data_3c1de68b5216372cbe99d84f3a0dfb14
#
_entry.id   3c1de68b5216372cbe99d84f3a0dfb14
#
_cell.length_a   1.000
_cell.length_b   1.000
_cell.length_c   1.000
_cell.angle_alpha   90.00
_cell.angle_beta   90.00
_cell.angle_gamma   90.00
#
_symmetry.space_group_name_H-M   'P 1'
#
loop_
_entity.id
_entity.type
_entity.pdbx_description
1 polymer ?
#
loop_
_entity_poly.entity_id
_entity_poly.type
_entity_poly.pdbx_seq_one_letter_code
_entity_poly.pdbx_strand_id
1 'polypeptide(L)'
;MSELTFAEEVAPSTLDTSTNENIAERRTIVYQTLIDPTVVRIESEKIKHKLFKRFLFKLSTPEEIEFASIEKYYEPYIVISGRYFIDYFRKCAYSVRVAREANEVILFGHTCIPRQSSYSSVDESSIKLEGEERLVKETRAFAILNRYGKDLKLSEFPSAPSEKNPQLLTKSFKMPEIAPCMDVEVMRKRIVQRPDDINRIVSEEFEIDERSLIYTPRFKLTYRCARLGKEAYMDFDAVTSKWIRRDGNIFSAAINMIKSILKRCLML
;
A
#
# COMPACT_ATOMS: atom_id res chain seq x y z
N MET A 1 1.22 13.32 66.10
CA MET A 1 1.66 14.25 65.06
C MET A 1 2.75 13.51 64.25
N SER A 2 2.40 12.92 63.16
CA SER A 2 3.34 12.33 62.19
C SER A 2 2.95 12.87 60.81
N GLU A 3 3.80 13.73 60.29
CA GLU A 3 3.72 14.30 58.96
C GLU A 3 3.84 13.19 57.94
N LEU A 4 2.81 13.03 57.09
CA LEU A 4 2.87 12.25 55.88
C LEU A 4 3.47 13.15 54.79
N THR A 5 4.73 12.92 54.51
CA THR A 5 5.44 13.48 53.35
C THR A 5 4.76 12.99 52.08
N PHE A 6 4.15 13.92 51.36
CA PHE A 6 3.68 13.66 49.98
C PHE A 6 4.86 13.32 49.12
N ALA A 7 4.74 12.19 48.42
CA ALA A 7 5.68 11.80 47.39
C ALA A 7 5.78 12.91 46.36
N GLU A 8 6.99 13.32 46.13
CA GLU A 8 7.45 14.26 45.11
C GLU A 8 6.82 13.90 43.75
N GLU A 9 6.11 14.84 43.20
CA GLU A 9 5.57 14.79 41.85
C GLU A 9 6.76 14.74 40.89
N VAL A 10 7.16 13.51 40.50
CA VAL A 10 8.15 13.30 39.48
C VAL A 10 7.56 13.86 38.18
N ALA A 11 8.05 15.02 37.80
CA ALA A 11 7.74 15.63 36.51
C ALA A 11 7.91 14.56 35.41
N PRO A 12 6.95 14.43 34.49
CA PRO A 12 7.07 13.47 33.40
C PRO A 12 8.31 13.85 32.57
N SER A 13 9.37 13.06 32.75
CA SER A 13 10.49 13.12 31.80
C SER A 13 9.88 12.81 30.46
N THR A 14 9.90 13.77 29.54
CA THR A 14 9.67 13.57 28.13
C THR A 14 10.78 12.63 27.64
N LEU A 15 10.57 11.33 27.82
CA LEU A 15 11.33 10.30 27.13
C LEU A 15 10.94 10.45 25.66
N ASP A 16 11.82 11.10 24.89
CA ASP A 16 11.88 10.94 23.45
C ASP A 16 12.14 9.46 23.18
N THR A 17 11.09 8.68 23.17
CA THR A 17 11.13 7.28 22.78
C THR A 17 11.31 7.27 21.27
N SER A 18 12.57 7.20 20.83
CA SER A 18 12.88 6.97 19.44
C SER A 18 12.21 5.65 19.03
N THR A 19 11.39 5.70 17.97
CA THR A 19 10.81 4.51 17.37
C THR A 19 11.96 3.59 16.97
N ASN A 20 11.96 2.36 17.45
CA ASN A 20 12.95 1.38 17.03
C ASN A 20 12.58 0.88 15.62
N GLU A 21 13.47 1.14 14.64
CA GLU A 21 13.24 0.75 13.24
C GLU A 21 14.18 -0.36 12.83
N ASN A 22 13.59 -1.46 12.35
CA ASN A 22 14.31 -2.56 11.74
C ASN A 22 13.81 -2.77 10.30
N ILE A 23 14.66 -2.49 9.31
CA ILE A 23 14.30 -2.56 7.89
C ILE A 23 15.17 -3.61 7.21
N ALA A 24 14.55 -4.70 6.73
CA ALA A 24 15.22 -5.73 5.97
C ALA A 24 15.85 -5.18 4.69
N GLU A 25 16.99 -5.72 4.32
CA GLU A 25 17.64 -5.43 3.05
C GLU A 25 16.77 -5.86 1.87
N ARG A 26 16.79 -5.05 0.80
CA ARG A 26 16.02 -5.32 -0.41
C ARG A 26 16.70 -6.41 -1.24
N ARG A 27 16.05 -7.57 -1.37
CA ARG A 27 16.47 -8.65 -2.26
C ARG A 27 16.00 -8.38 -3.68
N THR A 28 16.87 -8.62 -4.66
CA THR A 28 16.51 -8.53 -6.08
C THR A 28 16.34 -9.92 -6.66
N ILE A 29 15.17 -10.18 -7.26
CA ILE A 29 14.81 -11.43 -7.91
C ILE A 29 14.46 -11.12 -9.36
N VAL A 30 14.96 -11.91 -10.30
CA VAL A 30 14.62 -11.82 -11.71
C VAL A 30 13.96 -13.12 -12.13
N TYR A 31 12.76 -13.05 -12.68
CA TYR A 31 12.05 -14.23 -13.17
C TYR A 31 12.52 -14.67 -14.54
N GLN A 32 12.49 -15.98 -14.77
CA GLN A 32 12.83 -16.59 -16.04
C GLN A 32 11.78 -16.26 -17.11
N THR A 33 12.24 -16.14 -18.33
CA THR A 33 11.38 -16.03 -19.52
C THR A 33 10.87 -17.42 -19.87
N LEU A 34 9.57 -17.66 -19.73
CA LEU A 34 8.97 -18.97 -19.98
C LEU A 34 8.55 -19.19 -21.44
N ILE A 35 8.49 -18.11 -22.24
CA ILE A 35 7.95 -18.15 -23.60
C ILE A 35 8.98 -17.61 -24.58
N ASP A 36 9.17 -18.34 -25.68
CA ASP A 36 10.03 -17.92 -26.76
C ASP A 36 9.46 -16.68 -27.50
N PRO A 37 10.28 -15.65 -27.80
CA PRO A 37 9.83 -14.47 -28.54
C PRO A 37 9.25 -14.78 -29.93
N THR A 38 9.70 -15.88 -30.58
CA THR A 38 9.16 -16.32 -31.87
C THR A 38 7.69 -16.73 -31.75
N VAL A 39 7.32 -17.43 -30.67
CA VAL A 39 5.93 -17.82 -30.40
C VAL A 39 5.07 -16.59 -30.18
N VAL A 40 5.58 -15.63 -29.40
CA VAL A 40 4.88 -14.36 -29.14
C VAL A 40 4.64 -13.59 -30.43
N ARG A 41 5.62 -13.55 -31.33
CA ARG A 41 5.48 -12.92 -32.64
C ARG A 41 4.37 -13.58 -33.47
N ILE A 42 4.36 -14.90 -33.56
CA ILE A 42 3.33 -15.65 -34.34
C ILE A 42 1.93 -15.36 -33.79
N GLU A 43 1.77 -15.38 -32.47
CA GLU A 43 0.47 -15.07 -31.84
C GLU A 43 0.06 -13.59 -32.03
N SER A 44 1.01 -12.66 -32.05
CA SER A 44 0.73 -11.25 -32.28
C SER A 44 0.23 -10.95 -33.70
N GLU A 45 0.70 -11.67 -34.69
CA GLU A 45 0.23 -11.53 -36.09
C GLU A 45 -1.28 -11.78 -36.22
N LYS A 46 -1.84 -12.70 -35.41
CA LYS A 46 -3.28 -13.01 -35.41
C LYS A 46 -4.13 -11.84 -34.90
N ILE A 47 -3.55 -10.99 -34.07
CA ILE A 47 -4.29 -9.92 -33.38
C ILE A 47 -3.84 -8.50 -33.73
N LYS A 48 -2.80 -8.33 -34.58
CA LYS A 48 -2.24 -7.01 -34.94
C LYS A 48 -3.28 -6.02 -35.49
N HIS A 49 -4.30 -6.53 -36.18
CA HIS A 49 -5.38 -5.70 -36.72
C HIS A 49 -6.17 -4.96 -35.63
N LYS A 50 -6.18 -5.47 -34.38
CA LYS A 50 -6.86 -4.83 -33.24
C LYS A 50 -6.16 -3.54 -32.79
N LEU A 51 -4.86 -3.39 -33.08
CA LEU A 51 -4.08 -2.21 -32.67
C LEU A 51 -4.55 -0.94 -33.36
N PHE A 52 -4.97 -1.06 -34.62
CA PHE A 52 -5.30 0.08 -35.46
C PHE A 52 -6.82 0.29 -35.66
N LYS A 53 -7.68 -0.60 -35.13
CA LYS A 53 -9.15 -0.51 -35.25
C LYS A 53 -9.75 0.83 -34.83
N ARG A 54 -9.11 1.54 -33.92
CA ARG A 54 -9.66 2.79 -33.33
C ARG A 54 -9.29 4.05 -34.12
N PHE A 55 -8.32 3.96 -35.06
CA PHE A 55 -7.92 5.11 -35.85
C PHE A 55 -8.68 5.23 -37.17
N LEU A 56 -9.54 4.27 -37.47
CA LEU A 56 -10.15 4.16 -38.81
C LEU A 56 -11.63 3.84 -38.74
N PHE A 57 -12.44 4.76 -39.20
CA PHE A 57 -13.77 4.44 -39.75
C PHE A 57 -13.68 3.55 -41.02
N LYS A 58 -12.49 3.37 -41.57
CA LYS A 58 -12.18 2.39 -42.64
C LYS A 58 -11.09 1.46 -42.12
N LEU A 59 -11.43 0.17 -42.02
CA LEU A 59 -10.53 -0.93 -41.66
C LEU A 59 -9.28 -0.94 -42.53
N SER A 60 -8.10 -0.80 -41.93
CA SER A 60 -6.86 -1.18 -42.58
C SER A 60 -6.87 -2.69 -42.78
N THR A 61 -6.50 -3.14 -43.95
CA THR A 61 -6.32 -4.58 -44.20
C THR A 61 -5.14 -5.07 -43.35
N PRO A 62 -5.14 -6.32 -42.92
CA PRO A 62 -4.01 -6.88 -42.16
C PRO A 62 -2.66 -6.77 -42.91
N GLU A 63 -2.69 -6.72 -44.22
CA GLU A 63 -1.53 -6.60 -45.11
C GLU A 63 -0.83 -5.25 -45.05
N GLU A 64 -1.56 -4.18 -44.67
CA GLU A 64 -1.00 -2.84 -44.47
C GLU A 64 -0.27 -2.66 -43.12
N ILE A 65 -0.29 -3.68 -42.25
CA ILE A 65 0.28 -3.65 -40.92
C ILE A 65 1.53 -4.54 -40.87
N GLU A 66 2.68 -3.89 -40.83
CA GLU A 66 3.99 -4.54 -40.83
C GLU A 66 4.56 -4.65 -39.40
N PHE A 67 5.22 -5.78 -39.14
CA PHE A 67 5.99 -5.96 -37.91
C PHE A 67 7.27 -5.12 -37.97
N ALA A 68 7.53 -4.31 -36.99
CA ALA A 68 8.71 -3.46 -36.91
C ALA A 68 9.77 -4.03 -35.97
N SER A 69 9.41 -4.35 -34.71
CA SER A 69 10.37 -4.86 -33.72
C SER A 69 9.72 -5.66 -32.62
N ILE A 70 10.53 -6.49 -31.95
CA ILE A 70 10.24 -7.12 -30.67
C ILE A 70 11.38 -6.79 -29.71
N GLU A 71 11.04 -6.23 -28.57
CA GLU A 71 11.99 -5.84 -27.52
C GLU A 71 11.63 -6.54 -26.22
N LYS A 72 12.62 -7.19 -25.61
CA LYS A 72 12.48 -7.74 -24.25
C LYS A 72 12.81 -6.65 -23.24
N TYR A 73 11.94 -6.48 -22.25
CA TYR A 73 12.17 -5.60 -21.10
C TYR A 73 11.68 -6.24 -19.81
N TYR A 74 11.99 -5.63 -18.68
CA TYR A 74 11.57 -6.13 -17.38
C TYR A 74 10.69 -5.13 -16.67
N GLU A 75 9.56 -5.62 -16.14
CA GLU A 75 8.65 -4.83 -15.31
C GLU A 75 8.92 -5.14 -13.84
N PRO A 76 9.20 -4.12 -13.00
CA PRO A 76 9.49 -4.32 -11.60
C PRO A 76 8.21 -4.36 -10.76
N TYR A 77 8.23 -5.25 -9.78
CA TYR A 77 7.25 -5.36 -8.70
C TYR A 77 7.97 -5.40 -7.36
N ILE A 78 7.32 -4.92 -6.33
CA ILE A 78 7.84 -4.97 -4.97
C ILE A 78 6.90 -5.84 -4.14
N VAL A 79 7.47 -6.80 -3.43
CA VAL A 79 6.80 -7.56 -2.39
C VAL A 79 7.37 -7.11 -1.06
N ILE A 80 6.51 -6.68 -0.17
CA ILE A 80 6.91 -6.15 1.13
C ILE A 80 5.94 -6.61 2.21
N SER A 81 6.48 -7.02 3.35
CA SER A 81 5.74 -7.27 4.58
C SER A 81 6.36 -6.56 5.75
N GLY A 82 5.53 -6.16 6.70
CA GLY A 82 6.01 -5.48 7.89
C GLY A 82 5.03 -5.49 9.04
N ARG A 83 5.55 -5.09 10.17
CA ARG A 83 4.86 -5.05 11.46
C ARG A 83 5.07 -3.69 12.12
N TYR A 84 4.04 -3.19 12.75
CA TYR A 84 4.10 -2.06 13.66
C TYR A 84 3.57 -2.49 15.02
N PHE A 85 4.32 -2.21 16.06
CA PHE A 85 3.99 -2.54 17.44
C PHE A 85 4.12 -1.29 18.29
N ILE A 86 3.14 -1.07 19.18
CA ILE A 86 3.17 0.00 20.17
C ILE A 86 2.61 -0.47 21.50
N ASP A 87 3.37 -0.24 22.57
CA ASP A 87 3.00 -0.45 23.98
C ASP A 87 2.93 0.93 24.65
N TYR A 88 1.78 1.27 25.17
CA TYR A 88 1.54 2.63 25.66
C TYR A 88 0.52 2.67 26.80
N PHE A 89 0.55 3.76 27.54
CA PHE A 89 -0.46 4.12 28.53
C PHE A 89 -1.39 5.19 27.97
N ARG A 90 -2.68 5.06 28.30
CA ARG A 90 -3.68 6.10 28.08
C ARG A 90 -4.37 6.46 29.40
N LYS A 91 -4.81 7.70 29.54
CA LYS A 91 -5.67 8.11 30.63
C LYS A 91 -7.07 7.54 30.44
N CYS A 92 -7.64 7.03 31.50
CA CYS A 92 -8.99 6.49 31.51
C CYS A 92 -9.74 6.94 32.75
N ALA A 93 -11.06 6.92 32.66
CA ALA A 93 -11.93 7.19 33.80
C ALA A 93 -13.01 6.12 33.89
N TYR A 94 -13.10 5.53 35.04
CA TYR A 94 -14.10 4.51 35.35
C TYR A 94 -15.20 5.12 36.23
N SER A 95 -16.45 4.76 35.95
CA SER A 95 -17.58 5.11 36.81
C SER A 95 -18.01 3.86 37.55
N VAL A 96 -17.87 3.89 38.86
CA VAL A 96 -18.30 2.80 39.74
C VAL A 96 -19.62 3.20 40.38
N ARG A 97 -20.67 2.41 40.17
CA ARG A 97 -21.98 2.61 40.78
C ARG A 97 -21.92 2.27 42.27
N VAL A 98 -22.52 3.09 43.08
CA VAL A 98 -22.61 2.90 44.52
C VAL A 98 -24.05 3.10 44.99
N ALA A 99 -24.37 2.62 46.21
CA ALA A 99 -25.69 2.82 46.78
C ALA A 99 -25.98 4.32 46.95
N ARG A 100 -27.23 4.71 46.72
CA ARG A 100 -27.67 6.11 46.79
C ARG A 100 -27.46 6.71 48.18
N GLU A 101 -27.63 5.87 49.17
CA GLU A 101 -27.55 6.25 50.58
C GLU A 101 -26.10 6.36 51.09
N ALA A 102 -25.12 5.98 50.25
CA ALA A 102 -23.71 6.06 50.59
C ALA A 102 -23.26 7.52 50.61
N ASN A 103 -22.94 8.04 51.77
CA ASN A 103 -22.33 9.37 51.95
C ASN A 103 -20.84 9.34 51.59
N GLU A 104 -20.19 8.23 51.91
CA GLU A 104 -18.76 8.01 51.66
C GLU A 104 -18.51 6.57 51.23
N VAL A 105 -17.50 6.36 50.37
CA VAL A 105 -17.04 5.04 49.96
C VAL A 105 -15.53 5.00 50.11
N ILE A 106 -15.01 3.97 50.72
CA ILE A 106 -13.56 3.77 50.89
C ILE A 106 -13.09 2.82 49.80
N LEU A 107 -12.24 3.29 48.89
CA LEU A 107 -11.63 2.50 47.82
C LEU A 107 -10.11 2.54 47.99
N PHE A 108 -9.49 1.37 48.06
CA PHE A 108 -8.03 1.25 48.24
C PHE A 108 -7.44 2.09 49.38
N GLY A 109 -8.21 2.25 50.49
CA GLY A 109 -7.81 3.07 51.65
C GLY A 109 -8.06 4.57 51.48
N HIS A 110 -8.61 5.03 50.37
CA HIS A 110 -8.96 6.43 50.14
C HIS A 110 -10.47 6.64 50.25
N THR A 111 -10.88 7.72 50.91
CA THR A 111 -12.27 8.13 51.01
C THR A 111 -12.69 8.86 49.73
N CYS A 112 -13.75 8.39 49.09
CA CYS A 112 -14.35 8.98 47.90
C CYS A 112 -15.77 9.45 48.21
N ILE A 113 -16.14 10.64 47.72
CA ILE A 113 -17.50 11.17 47.86
C ILE A 113 -18.26 10.90 46.57
N PRO A 114 -19.38 10.12 46.61
CA PRO A 114 -20.17 9.83 45.43
C PRO A 114 -20.80 11.11 44.84
N ARG A 115 -20.82 11.21 43.53
CA ARG A 115 -21.55 12.27 42.83
C ARG A 115 -22.94 11.77 42.42
N GLN A 116 -23.97 12.52 42.82
CA GLN A 116 -25.32 12.27 42.35
C GLN A 116 -25.47 12.81 40.93
N SER A 117 -25.99 11.99 40.04
CA SER A 117 -26.31 12.41 38.65
C SER A 117 -27.63 13.17 38.67
N SER A 118 -27.59 14.46 38.37
CA SER A 118 -28.77 15.32 38.26
C SER A 118 -29.62 15.10 37.00
N TYR A 119 -29.19 14.25 36.09
CA TYR A 119 -29.78 14.12 34.75
C TYR A 119 -30.36 12.75 34.39
N SER A 120 -30.26 11.75 35.24
CA SER A 120 -30.85 10.45 34.96
C SER A 120 -32.10 10.22 35.83
N SER A 121 -33.15 9.74 35.20
CA SER A 121 -34.39 9.28 35.84
C SER A 121 -34.19 8.03 36.71
N VAL A 122 -32.98 7.52 36.80
CA VAL A 122 -32.57 6.39 37.61
C VAL A 122 -31.72 6.93 38.75
N ASP A 123 -32.18 6.68 39.98
CA ASP A 123 -31.58 7.10 41.24
C ASP A 123 -30.23 6.40 41.54
N GLU A 124 -29.20 6.69 40.73
CA GLU A 124 -27.88 6.08 40.88
C GLU A 124 -26.82 7.12 41.27
N SER A 125 -26.06 6.80 42.31
CA SER A 125 -24.83 7.54 42.70
C SER A 125 -23.62 6.84 42.09
N SER A 126 -22.61 7.58 41.69
CA SER A 126 -21.39 7.01 41.13
C SER A 126 -20.13 7.72 41.62
N ILE A 127 -19.04 6.98 41.63
CA ILE A 127 -17.69 7.49 41.88
C ILE A 127 -16.92 7.41 40.60
N LYS A 128 -16.27 8.52 40.21
CA LYS A 128 -15.34 8.57 39.09
C LYS A 128 -13.94 8.26 39.58
N LEU A 129 -13.36 7.19 39.06
CA LEU A 129 -11.98 6.81 39.30
C LEU A 129 -11.16 7.18 38.06
N GLU A 130 -10.12 7.95 38.27
CA GLU A 130 -9.16 8.29 37.20
C GLU A 130 -7.93 7.38 37.31
N GLY A 131 -7.44 6.91 36.19
CA GLY A 131 -6.31 6.00 36.14
C GLY A 131 -5.64 5.96 34.79
N GLU A 132 -4.70 5.06 34.65
CA GLU A 132 -4.03 4.77 33.40
C GLU A 132 -4.21 3.31 33.02
N GLU A 133 -4.49 3.06 31.73
CA GLU A 133 -4.51 1.72 31.14
C GLU A 133 -3.27 1.52 30.28
N ARG A 134 -2.60 0.39 30.47
CA ARG A 134 -1.54 -0.05 29.57
C ARG A 134 -2.14 -0.90 28.47
N LEU A 135 -1.89 -0.51 27.22
CA LEU A 135 -2.42 -1.12 26.03
C LEU A 135 -1.29 -1.48 25.08
N VAL A 136 -1.48 -2.61 24.39
CA VAL A 136 -0.58 -3.06 23.34
C VAL A 136 -1.37 -3.14 22.04
N LYS A 137 -0.84 -2.55 20.97
CA LYS A 137 -1.42 -2.62 19.63
C LYS A 137 -0.36 -3.13 18.65
N GLU A 138 -0.73 -4.14 17.88
CA GLU A 138 0.10 -4.66 16.80
C GLU A 138 -0.69 -4.62 15.49
N THR A 139 -0.03 -4.16 14.43
CA THR A 139 -0.59 -4.11 13.07
C THR A 139 0.42 -4.72 12.12
N ARG A 140 -0.03 -5.69 11.31
CA ARG A 140 0.77 -6.32 10.27
C ARG A 140 0.16 -6.07 8.91
N ALA A 141 1.00 -5.91 7.90
CA ALA A 141 0.54 -5.84 6.53
C ALA A 141 1.50 -6.51 5.57
N PHE A 142 0.94 -6.98 4.48
CA PHE A 142 1.61 -7.48 3.29
C PHE A 142 1.12 -6.70 2.09
N ALA A 143 2.02 -6.37 1.16
CA ALA A 143 1.67 -5.68 -0.06
C ALA A 143 2.49 -6.16 -1.25
N ILE A 144 1.85 -6.19 -2.41
CA ILE A 144 2.51 -6.30 -3.70
C ILE A 144 2.28 -4.97 -4.42
N LEU A 145 3.36 -4.27 -4.75
CA LEU A 145 3.30 -2.95 -5.35
C LEU A 145 3.86 -2.99 -6.77
N ASN A 146 3.25 -2.22 -7.66
CA ASN A 146 3.85 -1.93 -8.96
C ASN A 146 4.95 -0.86 -8.82
N ARG A 147 5.63 -0.54 -9.92
CA ARG A 147 6.70 0.49 -9.95
C ARG A 147 6.28 1.89 -9.50
N TYR A 148 4.99 2.16 -9.40
CA TYR A 148 4.42 3.44 -8.95
C TYR A 148 3.94 3.40 -7.50
N GLY A 149 4.20 2.32 -6.77
CA GLY A 149 3.74 2.14 -5.39
C GLY A 149 2.25 1.83 -5.24
N LYS A 150 1.56 1.47 -6.32
CA LYS A 150 0.14 1.07 -6.28
C LYS A 150 0.02 -0.42 -5.99
N ASP A 151 -0.97 -0.76 -5.17
CA ASP A 151 -1.30 -2.14 -4.84
C ASP A 151 -1.71 -2.95 -6.05
N LEU A 152 -1.29 -4.20 -6.05
CA LEU A 152 -1.71 -5.26 -6.96
C LEU A 152 -2.34 -6.38 -6.16
N LYS A 153 -3.33 -7.03 -6.76
CA LYS A 153 -3.91 -8.25 -6.20
C LYS A 153 -2.94 -9.41 -6.41
N LEU A 154 -2.88 -10.32 -5.45
CA LEU A 154 -2.05 -11.52 -5.57
C LEU A 154 -2.35 -12.32 -6.86
N SER A 155 -3.62 -12.34 -7.30
CA SER A 155 -4.04 -13.01 -8.55
C SER A 155 -3.51 -12.33 -9.83
N GLU A 156 -3.05 -11.10 -9.74
CA GLU A 156 -2.48 -10.33 -10.85
C GLU A 156 -0.96 -10.41 -10.87
N PHE A 157 -0.37 -10.93 -9.81
CA PHE A 157 1.08 -11.05 -9.69
C PHE A 157 1.56 -12.32 -10.39
N PRO A 158 2.49 -12.19 -11.37
CA PRO A 158 3.06 -13.34 -12.06
C PRO A 158 3.94 -14.16 -11.14
N SER A 159 3.96 -15.48 -11.35
CA SER A 159 4.85 -16.39 -10.63
C SER A 159 5.63 -17.24 -11.62
N ALA A 160 6.94 -17.23 -11.50
CA ALA A 160 7.86 -18.02 -12.31
C ALA A 160 9.11 -18.41 -11.49
N PRO A 161 9.87 -19.40 -11.94
CA PRO A 161 11.19 -19.67 -11.38
C PRO A 161 12.10 -18.46 -11.49
N SER A 162 12.94 -18.26 -10.46
CA SER A 162 13.95 -17.21 -10.50
C SER A 162 15.15 -17.61 -11.38
N GLU A 163 15.74 -16.61 -12.00
CA GLU A 163 17.01 -16.79 -12.72
C GLU A 163 18.15 -17.12 -11.77
N LYS A 164 19.01 -18.06 -12.18
CA LYS A 164 20.15 -18.49 -11.37
C LYS A 164 21.23 -17.40 -11.26
N ASN A 165 21.41 -16.60 -12.31
CA ASN A 165 22.44 -15.57 -12.41
C ASN A 165 21.84 -14.19 -12.73
N PRO A 166 21.09 -13.55 -11.80
CA PRO A 166 20.42 -12.28 -12.05
C PRO A 166 21.38 -11.14 -12.40
N GLN A 167 22.62 -11.20 -11.91
CA GLN A 167 23.66 -10.17 -12.15
C GLN A 167 24.07 -10.06 -13.62
N LEU A 168 24.03 -11.16 -14.39
CA LEU A 168 24.33 -11.13 -15.83
C LEU A 168 23.23 -10.40 -16.60
N LEU A 169 21.99 -10.58 -16.19
CA LEU A 169 20.84 -9.93 -16.81
C LEU A 169 20.79 -8.42 -16.51
N THR A 170 21.11 -8.02 -15.29
CA THR A 170 21.14 -6.59 -14.92
C THR A 170 22.19 -5.80 -15.70
N LYS A 171 23.27 -6.45 -16.14
CA LYS A 171 24.28 -5.85 -17.02
C LYS A 171 23.83 -5.77 -18.49
N SER A 172 23.01 -6.72 -18.93
CA SER A 172 22.57 -6.82 -20.34
C SER A 172 21.31 -6.02 -20.63
N PHE A 173 20.48 -5.74 -19.64
CA PHE A 173 19.22 -5.02 -19.78
C PHE A 173 19.19 -3.83 -18.83
N LYS A 174 18.73 -2.68 -19.34
CA LYS A 174 18.46 -1.53 -18.50
C LYS A 174 17.21 -1.81 -17.65
N MET A 175 17.44 -2.15 -16.40
CA MET A 175 16.34 -2.36 -15.44
C MET A 175 15.73 -1.03 -15.04
N PRO A 176 14.40 -0.91 -14.96
CA PRO A 176 13.76 0.28 -14.43
C PRO A 176 14.16 0.50 -12.97
N GLU A 177 14.57 1.72 -12.66
CA GLU A 177 14.89 2.10 -11.28
C GLU A 177 13.61 2.36 -10.48
N ILE A 178 13.63 1.96 -9.23
CA ILE A 178 12.59 2.27 -8.24
C ILE A 178 13.25 3.05 -7.12
N ALA A 179 12.59 4.11 -6.68
CA ALA A 179 13.09 4.92 -5.56
C ALA A 179 13.41 4.03 -4.34
N PRO A 180 14.59 4.18 -3.72
CA PRO A 180 15.09 3.23 -2.73
C PRO A 180 14.18 3.03 -1.53
N CYS A 181 13.42 4.05 -1.12
CA CYS A 181 12.60 4.02 0.10
C CYS A 181 11.09 4.03 -0.17
N MET A 182 10.65 4.00 -1.45
CA MET A 182 9.23 4.12 -1.80
C MET A 182 8.37 3.05 -1.13
N ASP A 183 8.82 1.82 -1.12
CA ASP A 183 8.16 0.66 -0.55
C ASP A 183 8.01 0.77 0.97
N VAL A 184 9.07 1.19 1.66
CA VAL A 184 9.08 1.40 3.12
C VAL A 184 8.10 2.52 3.49
N GLU A 185 8.10 3.63 2.75
CA GLU A 185 7.18 4.74 2.98
C GLU A 185 5.71 4.36 2.76
N VAL A 186 5.42 3.55 1.73
CA VAL A 186 4.07 3.03 1.50
C VAL A 186 3.64 2.14 2.65
N MET A 187 4.52 1.24 3.12
CA MET A 187 4.22 0.35 4.23
C MET A 187 4.05 1.14 5.53
N ARG A 188 4.93 2.10 5.82
CA ARG A 188 4.84 2.97 7.00
C ARG A 188 3.49 3.67 7.08
N LYS A 189 3.06 4.33 6.01
CA LYS A 189 1.75 4.99 5.94
C LYS A 189 0.57 4.06 6.17
N ARG A 190 0.75 2.77 5.86
CA ARG A 190 -0.31 1.77 5.99
C ARG A 190 -0.47 1.24 7.40
N ILE A 191 0.64 0.93 8.09
CA ILE A 191 0.60 0.21 9.36
C ILE A 191 0.86 1.10 10.58
N VAL A 192 1.60 2.19 10.43
CA VAL A 192 1.88 3.09 11.55
C VAL A 192 0.65 3.95 11.83
N GLN A 193 -0.11 3.55 12.82
CA GLN A 193 -1.32 4.23 13.27
C GLN A 193 -1.24 4.39 14.79
N ARG A 194 -0.62 5.49 15.22
CA ARG A 194 -0.60 5.86 16.63
C ARG A 194 -2.01 6.22 17.09
N PRO A 195 -2.48 5.70 18.24
CA PRO A 195 -3.71 6.18 18.86
C PRO A 195 -3.59 7.65 19.30
N ASP A 196 -4.71 8.38 19.23
CA ASP A 196 -4.73 9.82 19.58
C ASP A 196 -4.74 10.07 21.09
N ASP A 197 -5.06 9.03 21.89
CA ASP A 197 -5.23 9.09 23.34
C ASP A 197 -4.00 8.64 24.16
N ILE A 198 -2.83 8.61 23.51
CA ILE A 198 -1.58 8.21 24.17
C ILE A 198 -1.19 9.24 25.23
N ASN A 199 -0.97 8.77 26.46
CA ASN A 199 -0.37 9.55 27.53
C ASN A 199 1.15 9.36 27.61
N ARG A 200 1.61 8.09 27.48
CA ARG A 200 3.02 7.72 27.55
C ARG A 200 3.29 6.47 26.71
N ILE A 201 4.35 6.48 25.93
CA ILE A 201 4.82 5.32 25.15
C ILE A 201 5.82 4.54 26.01
N VAL A 202 5.67 3.21 26.07
CA VAL A 202 6.62 2.28 26.71
C VAL A 202 7.62 1.78 25.68
N SER A 203 7.11 1.31 24.53
CA SER A 203 7.94 0.92 23.40
C SER A 203 7.18 1.10 22.09
N GLU A 204 7.91 1.41 21.02
CA GLU A 204 7.38 1.56 19.68
C GLU A 204 8.37 0.96 18.69
N GLU A 205 7.87 0.05 17.84
CA GLU A 205 8.69 -0.67 16.90
C GLU A 205 8.04 -0.66 15.51
N PHE A 206 8.84 -0.35 14.49
CA PHE A 206 8.47 -0.50 13.09
C PHE A 206 9.45 -1.44 12.41
N GLU A 207 8.96 -2.55 11.89
CA GLU A 207 9.77 -3.60 11.30
C GLU A 207 9.30 -3.95 9.89
N ILE A 208 10.24 -4.07 8.98
CA ILE A 208 10.02 -4.64 7.66
C ILE A 208 10.71 -6.00 7.64
N ASP A 209 9.91 -7.07 7.58
CA ASP A 209 10.37 -8.47 7.64
C ASP A 209 10.85 -8.95 6.27
N GLU A 210 10.12 -8.60 5.22
CA GLU A 210 10.42 -9.00 3.85
C GLU A 210 10.37 -7.80 2.92
N ARG A 211 11.39 -7.73 2.04
CA ARG A 211 11.52 -6.67 1.05
C ARG A 211 12.17 -7.21 -0.22
N SER A 212 11.35 -7.52 -1.21
CA SER A 212 11.80 -8.14 -2.46
C SER A 212 11.43 -7.30 -3.67
N LEU A 213 12.41 -6.98 -4.51
CA LEU A 213 12.24 -6.36 -5.82
C LEU A 213 12.28 -7.43 -6.89
N ILE A 214 11.16 -7.67 -7.55
CA ILE A 214 10.96 -8.76 -8.51
C ILE A 214 10.81 -8.19 -9.90
N TYR A 215 11.71 -8.56 -10.81
CA TYR A 215 11.68 -8.19 -12.22
C TYR A 215 11.06 -9.32 -13.05
N THR A 216 9.96 -9.00 -13.74
CA THR A 216 9.26 -9.95 -14.61
C THR A 216 9.51 -9.63 -16.08
N PRO A 217 9.89 -10.63 -16.89
CA PRO A 217 10.16 -10.41 -18.31
C PRO A 217 8.87 -10.13 -19.09
N ARG A 218 8.95 -9.17 -19.98
CA ARG A 218 7.88 -8.79 -20.93
C ARG A 218 8.44 -8.58 -22.31
N PHE A 219 7.59 -8.73 -23.33
CA PHE A 219 7.89 -8.38 -24.70
C PHE A 219 7.02 -7.20 -25.15
N LYS A 220 7.67 -6.19 -25.73
CA LYS A 220 7.03 -5.10 -26.43
C LYS A 220 7.15 -5.35 -27.93
N LEU A 221 6.02 -5.55 -28.60
CA LEU A 221 5.96 -5.73 -30.03
C LEU A 221 5.47 -4.44 -30.68
N THR A 222 6.24 -3.92 -31.61
CA THR A 222 5.91 -2.70 -32.36
C THR A 222 5.49 -3.06 -33.77
N TYR A 223 4.38 -2.48 -34.22
CA TYR A 223 3.82 -2.59 -35.55
C TYR A 223 3.68 -1.22 -36.18
N ARG A 224 3.91 -1.14 -37.50
CA ARG A 224 3.75 0.08 -38.29
C ARG A 224 2.63 -0.13 -39.31
N CYS A 225 1.72 0.81 -39.40
CA CYS A 225 0.73 0.85 -40.48
C CYS A 225 1.23 1.81 -41.56
N ALA A 226 1.62 1.28 -42.72
CA ALA A 226 2.17 2.04 -43.82
C ALA A 226 1.21 3.14 -44.29
N ARG A 227 -0.07 2.83 -44.40
CA ARG A 227 -1.12 3.76 -44.85
C ARG A 227 -1.33 4.95 -43.91
N LEU A 228 -1.16 4.74 -42.59
CA LEU A 228 -1.38 5.79 -41.59
C LEU A 228 -0.09 6.52 -41.23
N GLY A 229 1.07 5.99 -41.58
CA GLY A 229 2.35 6.47 -41.11
C GLY A 229 2.50 6.39 -39.57
N LYS A 230 1.71 5.51 -38.91
CA LYS A 230 1.66 5.42 -37.44
C LYS A 230 2.21 4.10 -36.95
N GLU A 231 2.86 4.16 -35.79
CA GLU A 231 3.28 2.99 -35.05
C GLU A 231 2.33 2.74 -33.86
N ALA A 232 2.10 1.46 -33.60
CA ALA A 232 1.38 1.00 -32.41
C ALA A 232 2.11 -0.19 -31.82
N TYR A 233 1.96 -0.39 -30.52
CA TYR A 233 2.62 -1.48 -29.85
C TYR A 233 1.68 -2.21 -28.87
N MET A 234 2.03 -3.45 -28.61
CA MET A 234 1.37 -4.30 -27.64
C MET A 234 2.42 -4.89 -26.69
N ASP A 235 2.05 -5.05 -25.45
CA ASP A 235 2.89 -5.68 -24.45
C ASP A 235 2.37 -7.09 -24.13
N PHE A 236 3.30 -8.00 -23.97
CA PHE A 236 3.04 -9.40 -23.67
C PHE A 236 3.81 -9.82 -22.42
N ASP A 237 3.12 -10.41 -21.46
CA ASP A 237 3.74 -10.96 -20.24
C ASP A 237 4.35 -12.33 -20.56
N ALA A 238 5.67 -12.43 -20.49
CA ALA A 238 6.42 -13.63 -20.84
C ALA A 238 6.37 -14.73 -19.75
N VAL A 239 5.72 -14.46 -18.63
CA VAL A 239 5.48 -15.40 -17.54
C VAL A 239 4.06 -15.97 -17.62
N THR A 240 3.07 -15.09 -17.68
CA THR A 240 1.65 -15.50 -17.63
C THR A 240 1.04 -15.82 -18.99
N SER A 241 1.77 -15.61 -20.08
CA SER A 241 1.28 -15.79 -21.45
C SER A 241 0.08 -14.88 -21.81
N LYS A 242 -0.02 -13.73 -21.20
CA LYS A 242 -1.16 -12.83 -21.40
C LYS A 242 -0.76 -11.55 -22.11
N TRP A 243 -1.64 -11.09 -23.00
CA TRP A 243 -1.55 -9.77 -23.58
C TRP A 243 -1.94 -8.73 -22.54
N ILE A 244 -1.06 -7.75 -22.32
CA ILE A 244 -1.28 -6.68 -21.35
C ILE A 244 -2.05 -5.58 -22.06
N ARG A 245 -3.30 -5.34 -21.61
CA ARG A 245 -4.03 -4.15 -22.03
C ARG A 245 -3.42 -2.97 -21.29
N ARG A 246 -2.86 -2.04 -22.00
CA ARG A 246 -2.61 -0.72 -21.42
C ARG A 246 -3.95 -0.01 -21.26
N ASP A 247 -4.56 -0.18 -20.11
CA ASP A 247 -5.61 0.71 -19.66
C ASP A 247 -4.94 2.04 -19.40
N GLY A 248 -5.09 2.90 -20.34
CA GLY A 248 -4.77 4.23 -19.97
C GLY A 248 -3.85 4.99 -20.87
N ASN A 249 -4.30 6.06 -21.04
CA ASN A 249 -3.79 7.40 -21.30
C ASN A 249 -3.95 7.96 -22.70
N ILE A 250 -4.16 7.19 -23.70
CA ILE A 250 -4.56 7.80 -24.98
C ILE A 250 -6.09 7.88 -25.10
N PHE A 251 -6.82 6.99 -24.39
CA PHE A 251 -8.30 6.96 -24.45
C PHE A 251 -9.01 7.80 -23.41
N SER A 252 -8.48 7.91 -22.18
CA SER A 252 -9.09 8.77 -21.16
C SER A 252 -8.99 10.24 -21.55
N ALA A 253 -7.87 10.66 -22.12
CA ALA A 253 -7.70 12.03 -22.62
C ALA A 253 -8.65 12.33 -23.81
N ALA A 254 -8.79 11.41 -24.77
CA ALA A 254 -9.70 11.60 -25.90
C ALA A 254 -11.17 11.55 -25.49
N ILE A 255 -11.56 10.63 -24.60
CA ILE A 255 -12.94 10.55 -24.09
C ILE A 255 -13.27 11.76 -23.20
N ASN A 256 -12.33 12.22 -22.39
CA ASN A 256 -12.53 13.42 -21.57
C ASN A 256 -12.60 14.68 -22.43
N MET A 257 -11.83 14.76 -23.51
CA MET A 257 -11.90 15.85 -24.48
C MET A 257 -13.23 15.82 -25.24
N ILE A 258 -13.71 14.66 -25.70
CA ILE A 258 -15.01 14.50 -26.38
C ILE A 258 -16.16 14.81 -25.38
N LYS A 259 -16.09 14.34 -24.14
CA LYS A 259 -17.07 14.67 -23.10
C LYS A 259 -17.09 16.16 -22.78
N SER A 260 -15.94 16.84 -22.77
CA SER A 260 -15.86 18.28 -22.55
C SER A 260 -16.46 19.08 -23.71
N ILE A 261 -16.25 18.62 -24.95
CA ILE A 261 -16.82 19.23 -26.16
C ILE A 261 -18.34 19.05 -26.21
N LEU A 262 -18.82 17.81 -25.95
CA LEU A 262 -20.28 17.53 -25.89
C LEU A 262 -20.96 18.32 -24.76
N LYS A 263 -20.30 18.50 -23.62
CA LYS A 263 -20.85 19.29 -22.51
C LYS A 263 -20.93 20.78 -22.84
N ARG A 264 -20.02 21.31 -23.68
CA ARG A 264 -20.09 22.68 -24.20
C ARG A 264 -21.14 22.89 -25.27
N CYS A 265 -21.40 21.87 -26.12
CA CYS A 265 -22.46 21.94 -27.14
C CYS A 265 -23.87 21.74 -26.59
N LEU A 266 -24.04 21.17 -25.39
CA LEU A 266 -25.34 20.99 -24.73
C LEU A 266 -25.72 22.13 -23.77
N MET A 267 -24.84 23.13 -23.61
CA MET A 267 -25.10 24.35 -22.83
C MET A 267 -25.26 25.61 -23.72
N LEU A 268 -25.41 25.45 -25.02
CA LEU A 268 -25.89 26.44 -25.98
C LEU A 268 -27.27 26.02 -26.53
#